data_3da49ae20d6e4869bf588521390cbe14
#
_entry.id   3da49ae20d6e4869bf588521390cbe14
#
_cell.length_a   1.000
_cell.length_b   1.000
_cell.length_c   1.000
_cell.angle_alpha   90.00
_cell.angle_beta   90.00
_cell.angle_gamma   90.00
#
_symmetry.space_group_name_H-M   'P 1'
#
loop_
_entity.id
_entity.type
_entity.pdbx_description
1 polymer ?
#
loop_
_entity_poly.entity_id
_entity_poly.type
_entity_poly.pdbx_seq_one_letter_code
_entity_poly.pdbx_strand_id
1 'polypeptide(L)'
;MYKQMRANSKAVMILTYHSLDDSGSVISISPQAFAEQMQILHDLDMKVVPLSNIREVLGGTNDSRPLIAITFDDGFRNIYEHGFPILQRYGFPATVFLVTDYCGKTNDWPGQPLHMKRYPLLTWDEIREMSKGMIEFGSHTQTHPDLTMLPTHRVDEELLGSKRKIEDTIGRPVDLFAYPYGTFDDAVRNVAQSHFGLSCSTFLGFVGRQSDLFALERLDMYYLRQPIPFERLLSKEMDLYIQFRRGLRNLRNRVPKWLRGKVLSSHGETSLREG
;
A
#
# COMPACT_ATOMS: atom_id res chain seq x y z
N MET A 1 -25.73 12.88 -8.57
CA MET A 1 -26.15 11.95 -7.50
C MET A 1 -24.99 11.56 -6.57
N TYR A 2 -23.74 11.50 -7.02
CA TYR A 2 -22.56 11.14 -6.22
C TYR A 2 -22.07 12.24 -5.24
N LYS A 3 -22.29 13.51 -5.51
CA LYS A 3 -21.81 14.65 -4.69
C LYS A 3 -22.36 14.72 -3.25
N GLN A 4 -23.39 13.96 -2.90
CA GLN A 4 -24.05 14.05 -1.58
C GLN A 4 -23.66 12.97 -0.58
N MET A 5 -22.83 11.97 -0.97
CA MET A 5 -22.70 10.73 -0.20
C MET A 5 -21.65 10.75 0.92
N ARG A 6 -20.69 11.68 0.94
CA ARG A 6 -19.68 11.80 2.03
C ARG A 6 -19.32 13.24 2.44
N ALA A 7 -20.16 14.20 2.20
CA ALA A 7 -19.91 15.61 2.61
C ALA A 7 -19.64 15.79 4.11
N ASN A 8 -19.88 14.77 4.94
CA ASN A 8 -19.74 14.87 6.41
C ASN A 8 -18.58 14.09 7.02
N SER A 9 -17.80 13.31 6.28
CA SER A 9 -16.60 12.66 6.83
C SER A 9 -15.35 13.12 6.07
N LYS A 10 -14.51 13.92 6.73
CA LYS A 10 -13.17 14.31 6.26
C LYS A 10 -12.20 13.10 6.34
N ALA A 11 -12.63 11.95 5.81
CA ALA A 11 -11.79 10.75 5.76
C ALA A 11 -10.97 10.75 4.48
N VAL A 12 -9.72 10.33 4.59
CA VAL A 12 -8.82 10.10 3.44
C VAL A 12 -8.80 8.61 3.13
N MET A 13 -8.83 8.27 1.86
CA MET A 13 -8.64 6.91 1.38
C MET A 13 -7.20 6.74 0.90
N ILE A 14 -6.45 5.86 1.53
CA ILE A 14 -5.11 5.50 1.06
C ILE A 14 -5.24 4.22 0.25
N LEU A 15 -5.08 4.31 -1.06
CA LEU A 15 -5.13 3.16 -1.96
C LEU A 15 -3.75 2.51 -2.00
N THR A 16 -3.70 1.19 -1.87
CA THR A 16 -2.44 0.44 -1.88
C THR A 16 -2.39 -0.52 -3.04
N TYR A 17 -1.38 -0.35 -3.86
CA TYR A 17 -0.98 -1.21 -4.97
C TYR A 17 0.38 -1.85 -4.65
N HIS A 18 0.76 -2.85 -5.44
CA HIS A 18 2.10 -3.42 -5.43
C HIS A 18 2.59 -3.53 -6.89
N SER A 19 2.38 -4.66 -7.53
CA SER A 19 2.79 -4.91 -8.91
C SER A 19 1.69 -4.57 -9.92
N LEU A 20 2.07 -3.95 -11.03
CA LEU A 20 1.18 -3.68 -12.16
C LEU A 20 1.41 -4.70 -13.27
N ASP A 21 0.77 -5.87 -13.17
CA ASP A 21 0.91 -6.98 -14.13
C ASP A 21 -0.34 -7.85 -14.22
N ASP A 22 -0.41 -8.69 -15.28
CA ASP A 22 -1.55 -9.56 -15.59
C ASP A 22 -1.46 -10.96 -14.98
N SER A 23 -0.58 -11.19 -14.00
CA SER A 23 -0.41 -12.54 -13.42
C SER A 23 -1.60 -13.03 -12.60
N GLY A 24 -2.48 -12.13 -12.17
CA GLY A 24 -3.58 -12.44 -11.26
C GLY A 24 -3.14 -12.74 -9.82
N SER A 25 -1.86 -12.53 -9.50
CA SER A 25 -1.33 -12.69 -8.15
C SER A 25 -2.07 -11.82 -7.12
N VAL A 26 -1.97 -12.17 -5.85
CA VAL A 26 -2.58 -11.40 -4.75
C VAL A 26 -1.99 -9.99 -4.58
N ILE A 27 -0.81 -9.75 -5.15
CA ILE A 27 -0.15 -8.44 -5.15
C ILE A 27 -0.27 -7.71 -6.50
N SER A 28 -1.03 -8.25 -7.46
CA SER A 28 -1.06 -7.72 -8.84
C SER A 28 -2.41 -7.13 -9.21
N ILE A 29 -2.35 -5.98 -9.86
CA ILE A 29 -3.45 -5.36 -10.59
C ILE A 29 -2.98 -5.17 -12.03
N SER A 30 -3.82 -5.47 -13.03
CA SER A 30 -3.43 -5.28 -14.42
C SER A 30 -3.17 -3.78 -14.74
N PRO A 31 -2.21 -3.47 -15.63
CA PRO A 31 -1.97 -2.08 -16.06
C PRO A 31 -3.23 -1.40 -16.59
N GLN A 32 -4.08 -2.17 -17.30
CA GLN A 32 -5.36 -1.66 -17.80
C GLN A 32 -6.31 -1.30 -16.65
N ALA A 33 -6.50 -2.17 -15.66
CA ALA A 33 -7.36 -1.90 -14.52
C ALA A 33 -6.85 -0.69 -13.71
N PHE A 34 -5.53 -0.54 -13.55
CA PHE A 34 -4.95 0.63 -12.92
C PHE A 34 -5.28 1.91 -13.72
N ALA A 35 -5.12 1.90 -15.04
CA ALA A 35 -5.46 3.03 -15.90
C ALA A 35 -6.94 3.42 -15.79
N GLU A 36 -7.84 2.44 -15.82
CA GLU A 36 -9.29 2.65 -15.64
C GLU A 36 -9.60 3.24 -14.25
N GLN A 37 -8.95 2.77 -13.19
CA GLN A 37 -9.12 3.31 -11.85
C GLN A 37 -8.66 4.77 -11.76
N MET A 38 -7.52 5.14 -12.35
CA MET A 38 -7.05 6.53 -12.38
C MET A 38 -8.00 7.43 -13.18
N GLN A 39 -8.54 6.92 -14.30
CA GLN A 39 -9.57 7.65 -15.04
C GLN A 39 -10.82 7.89 -14.20
N ILE A 40 -11.31 6.89 -13.48
CA ILE A 40 -12.47 7.03 -12.59
C ILE A 40 -12.22 8.07 -11.50
N LEU A 41 -11.02 8.10 -10.89
CA LEU A 41 -10.68 9.13 -9.90
C LEU A 41 -10.74 10.53 -10.50
N HIS A 42 -10.25 10.68 -11.72
CA HIS A 42 -10.30 11.95 -12.47
C HIS A 42 -11.75 12.36 -12.81
N ASP A 43 -12.54 11.45 -13.36
CA ASP A 43 -13.91 11.72 -13.82
C ASP A 43 -14.87 12.01 -12.65
N LEU A 44 -14.59 11.45 -11.48
CA LEU A 44 -15.30 11.72 -10.23
C LEU A 44 -14.80 12.98 -9.49
N ASP A 45 -13.89 13.75 -10.09
CA ASP A 45 -13.27 14.95 -9.48
C ASP A 45 -12.73 14.70 -8.08
N MET A 46 -12.07 13.55 -7.87
CA MET A 46 -11.45 13.23 -6.59
C MET A 46 -10.12 13.98 -6.46
N LYS A 47 -9.83 14.48 -5.26
CA LYS A 47 -8.56 15.15 -4.99
C LYS A 47 -7.51 14.14 -4.58
N VAL A 48 -6.57 13.86 -5.47
CA VAL A 48 -5.38 13.06 -5.12
C VAL A 48 -4.35 13.95 -4.46
N VAL A 49 -3.86 13.54 -3.29
CA VAL A 49 -2.90 14.30 -2.46
C VAL A 49 -1.67 13.45 -2.16
N PRO A 50 -0.49 14.07 -1.99
CA PRO A 50 0.69 13.37 -1.49
C PRO A 50 0.43 12.76 -0.11
N LEU A 51 0.97 11.59 0.16
CA LEU A 51 0.80 10.94 1.47
C LEU A 51 1.43 11.77 2.58
N SER A 52 2.52 12.49 2.32
CA SER A 52 3.16 13.41 3.27
C SER A 52 2.21 14.49 3.80
N ASN A 53 1.20 14.87 3.01
CA ASN A 53 0.23 15.91 3.37
C ASN A 53 -0.94 15.39 4.24
N ILE A 54 -0.98 14.11 4.55
CA ILE A 54 -2.10 13.50 5.33
C ILE A 54 -2.32 14.23 6.65
N ARG A 55 -1.26 14.56 7.38
CA ARG A 55 -1.36 15.26 8.68
C ARG A 55 -2.05 16.63 8.53
N GLU A 56 -1.66 17.41 7.53
CA GLU A 56 -2.27 18.72 7.23
C GLU A 56 -3.74 18.55 6.84
N VAL A 57 -4.01 17.63 5.95
CA VAL A 57 -5.37 17.31 5.47
C VAL A 57 -6.30 16.92 6.61
N LEU A 58 -5.83 16.09 7.55
CA LEU A 58 -6.60 15.69 8.74
C LEU A 58 -6.79 16.84 9.73
N GLY A 59 -5.88 17.80 9.79
CA GLY A 59 -6.01 19.05 10.56
C GLY A 59 -7.16 19.92 10.09
N GLY A 60 -7.52 19.84 8.84
CA GLY A 60 -8.67 20.49 8.20
C GLY A 60 -8.31 21.08 6.85
N THR A 61 -9.12 20.81 5.86
CA THR A 61 -9.04 21.41 4.53
C THR A 61 -10.35 22.08 4.19
N ASN A 62 -10.29 23.16 3.41
CA ASN A 62 -11.47 23.81 2.83
C ASN A 62 -11.99 23.09 1.57
N ASP A 63 -11.24 22.08 1.10
CA ASP A 63 -11.66 21.27 -0.05
C ASP A 63 -12.78 20.31 0.37
N SER A 64 -13.87 20.33 -0.36
CA SER A 64 -15.04 19.45 -0.14
C SER A 64 -14.97 18.16 -0.94
N ARG A 65 -13.96 17.99 -1.81
CA ARG A 65 -13.79 16.78 -2.61
C ARG A 65 -13.32 15.62 -1.75
N PRO A 66 -13.67 14.38 -2.12
CA PRO A 66 -13.09 13.19 -1.50
C PRO A 66 -11.58 13.16 -1.71
N LEU A 67 -10.83 12.81 -0.66
CA LEU A 67 -9.39 12.84 -0.65
C LEU A 67 -8.81 11.43 -0.80
N ILE A 68 -7.88 11.30 -1.73
CA ILE A 68 -7.20 10.04 -2.07
C ILE A 68 -5.70 10.23 -1.91
N ALA A 69 -5.01 9.27 -1.31
CA ALA A 69 -3.57 9.08 -1.46
C ALA A 69 -3.30 7.75 -2.18
N ILE A 70 -2.39 7.75 -3.13
CA ILE A 70 -2.01 6.56 -3.90
C ILE A 70 -0.67 6.07 -3.38
N THR A 71 -0.59 4.78 -3.01
CA THR A 71 0.66 4.18 -2.51
C THR A 71 0.97 2.89 -3.27
N PHE A 72 2.26 2.61 -3.44
CA PHE A 72 2.79 1.36 -3.96
C PHE A 72 3.80 0.80 -2.97
N ASP A 73 3.68 -0.48 -2.63
CA ASP A 73 4.66 -1.15 -1.78
C ASP A 73 5.69 -1.91 -2.65
N ASP A 74 6.80 -2.32 -2.05
CA ASP A 74 7.88 -3.12 -2.61
C ASP A 74 8.76 -2.45 -3.68
N GLY A 75 8.28 -1.44 -4.40
CA GLY A 75 9.03 -0.75 -5.44
C GLY A 75 9.20 -1.57 -6.73
N PHE A 76 8.17 -2.29 -7.20
CA PHE A 76 8.20 -3.03 -8.46
C PHE A 76 8.48 -2.13 -9.66
N ARG A 77 9.36 -2.56 -10.57
CA ARG A 77 9.77 -1.79 -11.75
C ARG A 77 8.62 -1.48 -12.71
N ASN A 78 7.62 -2.36 -12.79
CA ASN A 78 6.44 -2.13 -13.61
C ASN A 78 5.59 -0.93 -13.18
N ILE A 79 5.82 -0.37 -11.98
CA ILE A 79 5.28 0.93 -11.57
C ILE A 79 5.87 2.04 -12.44
N TYR A 80 7.18 2.01 -12.73
CA TYR A 80 7.84 2.94 -13.65
C TYR A 80 7.34 2.76 -15.09
N GLU A 81 7.21 1.51 -15.54
CA GLU A 81 6.84 1.18 -16.91
C GLU A 81 5.37 1.50 -17.23
N HIS A 82 4.46 1.25 -16.30
CA HIS A 82 3.02 1.34 -16.54
C HIS A 82 2.32 2.39 -15.67
N GLY A 83 2.67 2.50 -14.39
CA GLY A 83 2.00 3.39 -13.43
C GLY A 83 2.41 4.85 -13.59
N PHE A 84 3.70 5.12 -13.65
CA PHE A 84 4.25 6.46 -13.68
C PHE A 84 3.74 7.32 -14.86
N PRO A 85 3.69 6.83 -16.12
CA PRO A 85 3.14 7.60 -17.23
C PRO A 85 1.65 7.94 -17.05
N ILE A 86 0.88 7.06 -16.43
CA ILE A 86 -0.55 7.28 -16.14
C ILE A 86 -0.72 8.35 -15.06
N LEU A 87 0.04 8.24 -13.97
CA LEU A 87 0.05 9.23 -12.88
C LEU A 87 0.43 10.63 -13.41
N GLN A 88 1.47 10.70 -14.26
CA GLN A 88 1.86 11.96 -14.90
C GLN A 88 0.74 12.56 -15.76
N ARG A 89 0.03 11.72 -16.55
CA ARG A 89 -1.07 12.17 -17.42
C ARG A 89 -2.16 12.88 -16.63
N TYR A 90 -2.51 12.37 -15.44
CA TYR A 90 -3.57 12.94 -14.61
C TYR A 90 -3.05 13.96 -13.60
N GLY A 91 -1.76 14.17 -13.48
CA GLY A 91 -1.18 15.02 -12.46
C GLY A 91 -1.36 14.46 -11.04
N PHE A 92 -1.42 13.15 -10.88
CA PHE A 92 -1.65 12.50 -9.60
C PHE A 92 -0.35 12.20 -8.87
N PRO A 93 -0.14 12.75 -7.66
CA PRO A 93 0.96 12.34 -6.80
C PRO A 93 0.76 10.90 -6.31
N ALA A 94 1.87 10.21 -6.06
CA ALA A 94 1.86 8.90 -5.44
C ALA A 94 3.10 8.69 -4.59
N THR A 95 3.04 7.72 -3.66
CA THR A 95 4.18 7.33 -2.82
C THR A 95 4.58 5.90 -3.13
N VAL A 96 5.87 5.66 -3.35
CA VAL A 96 6.43 4.33 -3.54
C VAL A 96 7.32 3.97 -2.34
N PHE A 97 6.99 2.89 -1.64
CA PHE A 97 7.77 2.36 -0.53
C PHE A 97 8.80 1.35 -1.04
N LEU A 98 10.07 1.59 -0.75
CA LEU A 98 11.20 0.87 -1.32
C LEU A 98 11.83 -0.13 -0.35
N VAL A 99 12.07 -1.35 -0.84
CA VAL A 99 12.94 -2.34 -0.20
C VAL A 99 14.37 -2.08 -0.70
N THR A 100 15.15 -1.32 0.07
CA THR A 100 16.32 -0.62 -0.48
C THR A 100 17.48 -1.50 -0.92
N ASP A 101 17.69 -2.66 -0.30
CA ASP A 101 18.77 -3.58 -0.69
C ASP A 101 18.42 -4.38 -1.96
N TYR A 102 17.16 -4.29 -2.39
CA TYR A 102 16.65 -4.98 -3.58
C TYR A 102 16.38 -4.03 -4.75
N CYS A 103 16.56 -2.73 -4.60
CA CYS A 103 16.51 -1.80 -5.73
C CYS A 103 17.50 -2.21 -6.82
N GLY A 104 17.01 -2.34 -8.06
CA GLY A 104 17.79 -2.84 -9.21
C GLY A 104 17.98 -4.36 -9.27
N LYS A 105 17.36 -5.10 -8.36
CA LYS A 105 17.34 -6.58 -8.30
C LYS A 105 15.92 -7.10 -8.54
N THR A 106 15.61 -8.27 -7.96
CA THR A 106 14.26 -8.87 -7.98
C THR A 106 13.72 -9.00 -6.55
N ASN A 107 12.40 -9.22 -6.42
CA ASN A 107 11.70 -9.39 -5.14
C ASN A 107 11.96 -10.76 -4.49
N ASP A 108 13.20 -11.21 -4.44
CA ASP A 108 13.62 -12.53 -3.93
C ASP A 108 14.22 -12.50 -2.52
N TRP A 109 13.78 -11.54 -1.70
CA TRP A 109 14.18 -11.45 -0.30
C TRP A 109 13.79 -12.68 0.52
N PRO A 110 14.49 -12.96 1.63
CA PRO A 110 14.20 -14.08 2.51
C PRO A 110 12.75 -14.09 3.00
N GLY A 111 12.11 -15.26 2.95
CA GLY A 111 10.70 -15.41 3.37
C GLY A 111 9.69 -15.32 2.23
N GLN A 112 10.09 -14.96 1.02
CA GLN A 112 9.21 -15.04 -0.15
C GLN A 112 8.85 -16.49 -0.47
N PRO A 113 7.56 -16.80 -0.71
CA PRO A 113 7.14 -18.14 -1.13
C PRO A 113 7.85 -18.56 -2.42
N LEU A 114 8.34 -19.80 -2.49
CA LEU A 114 9.08 -20.31 -3.65
C LEU A 114 8.30 -20.27 -4.96
N HIS A 115 6.96 -20.34 -4.89
CA HIS A 115 6.07 -20.29 -6.06
C HIS A 115 5.73 -18.85 -6.48
N MET A 116 6.14 -17.84 -5.72
CA MET A 116 5.90 -16.45 -6.09
C MET A 116 6.81 -16.07 -7.26
N LYS A 117 6.20 -15.51 -8.30
CA LYS A 117 6.93 -15.02 -9.45
C LYS A 117 7.87 -13.89 -9.03
N ARG A 118 9.08 -13.91 -9.53
CA ARG A 118 10.08 -12.88 -9.31
C ARG A 118 9.95 -11.80 -10.38
N TYR A 119 9.89 -10.56 -9.91
CA TYR A 119 9.78 -9.38 -10.74
C TYR A 119 10.95 -8.44 -10.47
N PRO A 120 11.43 -7.70 -11.47
CA PRO A 120 12.41 -6.65 -11.26
C PRO A 120 11.85 -5.54 -10.36
N LEU A 121 12.73 -4.95 -9.56
CA LEU A 121 12.44 -3.76 -8.76
C LEU A 121 13.08 -2.52 -9.41
N LEU A 122 12.56 -1.35 -9.06
CA LEU A 122 13.05 -0.06 -9.51
C LEU A 122 14.56 0.06 -9.31
N THR A 123 15.24 0.55 -10.32
CA THR A 123 16.65 0.93 -10.21
C THR A 123 16.78 2.30 -9.52
N TRP A 124 17.96 2.59 -8.95
CA TRP A 124 18.22 3.90 -8.34
C TRP A 124 18.17 5.05 -9.35
N ASP A 125 18.42 4.79 -10.64
CA ASP A 125 18.28 5.78 -11.71
C ASP A 125 16.82 6.11 -11.99
N GLU A 126 15.96 5.10 -12.09
CA GLU A 126 14.50 5.26 -12.24
C GLU A 126 13.89 5.99 -11.03
N ILE A 127 14.35 5.67 -9.80
CA ILE A 127 13.93 6.35 -8.57
C ILE A 127 14.32 7.83 -8.62
N ARG A 128 15.56 8.16 -9.03
CA ARG A 128 15.99 9.55 -9.20
C ARG A 128 15.17 10.29 -10.25
N GLU A 129 14.82 9.64 -11.34
CA GLU A 129 13.98 10.25 -12.38
C GLU A 129 12.57 10.54 -11.85
N MET A 130 11.91 9.54 -11.27
CA MET A 130 10.55 9.68 -10.73
C MET A 130 10.48 10.74 -9.61
N SER A 131 11.55 10.87 -8.80
CA SER A 131 11.62 11.81 -7.68
C SER A 131 11.65 13.28 -8.10
N LYS A 132 11.97 13.59 -9.35
CA LYS A 132 11.92 14.96 -9.91
C LYS A 132 10.50 15.45 -10.16
N GLY A 133 9.53 14.54 -10.18
CA GLY A 133 8.12 14.80 -10.38
C GLY A 133 7.32 14.77 -9.09
N MET A 134 6.08 14.26 -9.19
CA MET A 134 5.12 14.19 -8.10
C MET A 134 5.17 12.85 -7.33
N ILE A 135 6.22 12.04 -7.54
CA ILE A 135 6.36 10.77 -6.84
C ILE A 135 7.19 10.99 -5.58
N GLU A 136 6.61 10.62 -4.45
CA GLU A 136 7.31 10.53 -3.18
C GLU A 136 7.88 9.12 -2.99
N PHE A 137 8.97 9.02 -2.26
CA PHE A 137 9.54 7.75 -1.86
C PHE A 137 9.53 7.62 -0.35
N GLY A 138 9.14 6.44 0.13
CA GLY A 138 9.16 6.05 1.52
C GLY A 138 9.98 4.77 1.73
N SER A 139 10.30 4.47 2.98
CA SER A 139 11.00 3.26 3.36
C SER A 139 10.05 2.07 3.48
N HIS A 140 10.49 0.92 2.98
CA HIS A 140 9.90 -0.40 3.24
C HIS A 140 10.95 -1.37 3.81
N THR A 141 11.86 -0.84 4.67
CA THR A 141 13.05 -1.50 5.21
C THR A 141 14.18 -1.73 4.20
N GLN A 142 15.30 -2.28 4.65
CA GLN A 142 16.40 -2.67 3.77
C GLN A 142 16.09 -4.01 3.09
N THR A 143 15.66 -5.02 3.88
CA THR A 143 15.60 -6.43 3.43
C THR A 143 14.22 -7.06 3.50
N HIS A 144 13.17 -6.29 3.81
CA HIS A 144 11.77 -6.73 3.89
C HIS A 144 11.50 -7.84 4.93
N PRO A 145 12.04 -7.77 6.17
CA PRO A 145 11.81 -8.79 7.18
C PRO A 145 10.44 -8.60 7.88
N ASP A 146 9.97 -9.66 8.55
CA ASP A 146 8.97 -9.48 9.61
C ASP A 146 9.69 -8.84 10.82
N LEU A 147 9.48 -7.54 11.01
CA LEU A 147 10.17 -6.75 12.03
C LEU A 147 9.88 -7.23 13.46
N THR A 148 8.74 -7.88 13.70
CA THR A 148 8.39 -8.42 15.01
C THR A 148 9.23 -9.64 15.41
N MET A 149 9.96 -10.21 14.45
CA MET A 149 10.87 -11.33 14.67
C MET A 149 12.32 -10.88 14.92
N LEU A 150 12.59 -9.58 14.88
CA LEU A 150 13.93 -9.02 15.04
C LEU A 150 14.11 -8.38 16.43
N PRO A 151 15.32 -8.42 16.99
CA PRO A 151 15.64 -7.60 18.16
C PRO A 151 15.64 -6.11 17.79
N THR A 152 15.32 -5.24 18.74
CA THR A 152 15.09 -3.80 18.53
C THR A 152 16.23 -3.10 17.79
N HIS A 153 17.50 -3.44 18.08
CA HIS A 153 18.65 -2.84 17.37
C HIS A 153 18.67 -3.18 15.88
N ARG A 154 18.23 -4.40 15.51
CA ARG A 154 18.11 -4.80 14.10
C ARG A 154 16.94 -4.11 13.41
N VAL A 155 15.84 -3.88 14.15
CA VAL A 155 14.73 -3.04 13.64
C VAL A 155 15.23 -1.63 13.34
N ASP A 156 16.01 -1.04 14.24
CA ASP A 156 16.58 0.30 14.06
C ASP A 156 17.50 0.35 12.82
N GLU A 157 18.38 -0.62 12.63
CA GLU A 157 19.25 -0.75 11.46
C GLU A 157 18.45 -0.85 10.15
N GLU A 158 17.41 -1.69 10.10
CA GLU A 158 16.54 -1.86 8.92
C GLU A 158 15.83 -0.55 8.53
N LEU A 159 15.32 0.18 9.52
CA LEU A 159 14.57 1.40 9.31
C LEU A 159 15.49 2.57 8.95
N LEU A 160 16.51 2.82 9.77
CA LEU A 160 17.42 3.95 9.57
C LEU A 160 18.32 3.76 8.34
N GLY A 161 18.78 2.52 8.09
CA GLY A 161 19.58 2.20 6.92
C GLY A 161 18.83 2.44 5.62
N SER A 162 17.58 1.98 5.53
CA SER A 162 16.74 2.22 4.35
C SER A 162 16.40 3.69 4.16
N LYS A 163 16.05 4.42 5.23
CA LYS A 163 15.80 5.86 5.20
C LYS A 163 16.98 6.62 4.59
N ARG A 164 18.18 6.45 5.16
CA ARG A 164 19.40 7.11 4.70
C ARG A 164 19.70 6.82 3.22
N LYS A 165 19.58 5.57 2.82
CA LYS A 165 19.84 5.16 1.44
C LYS A 165 18.93 5.86 0.43
N ILE A 166 17.66 6.04 0.77
CA ILE A 166 16.71 6.78 -0.07
C ILE A 166 17.08 8.26 -0.06
N GLU A 167 17.29 8.87 1.11
CA GLU A 167 17.67 10.28 1.27
C GLU A 167 18.93 10.64 0.49
N ASP A 168 19.98 9.82 0.57
CA ASP A 168 21.23 9.99 -0.19
C ASP A 168 21.01 9.94 -1.71
N THR A 169 20.00 9.16 -2.15
CA THR A 169 19.71 9.01 -3.57
C THR A 169 18.90 10.17 -4.14
N ILE A 170 17.87 10.62 -3.40
CA ILE A 170 16.94 11.64 -3.89
C ILE A 170 17.24 13.06 -3.39
N GLY A 171 18.18 13.21 -2.45
CA GLY A 171 18.66 14.50 -1.93
C GLY A 171 17.63 15.26 -1.08
N ARG A 172 16.66 14.57 -0.49
CA ARG A 172 15.61 15.18 0.36
C ARG A 172 15.20 14.24 1.49
N PRO A 173 14.66 14.78 2.63
CA PRO A 173 14.20 13.98 3.76
C PRO A 173 13.12 12.95 3.37
N VAL A 174 13.12 11.81 4.05
CA VAL A 174 12.16 10.71 3.88
C VAL A 174 11.47 10.44 5.21
N ASP A 175 10.22 10.87 5.34
CA ASP A 175 9.43 10.78 6.57
C ASP A 175 8.29 9.76 6.49
N LEU A 176 8.26 8.95 5.43
CA LEU A 176 7.21 7.97 5.15
C LEU A 176 7.75 6.54 5.28
N PHE A 177 7.00 5.70 5.97
CA PHE A 177 7.33 4.29 6.17
C PHE A 177 6.11 3.39 5.94
N ALA A 178 6.31 2.19 5.43
CA ALA A 178 5.31 1.13 5.43
C ALA A 178 5.91 -0.13 6.06
N TYR A 179 5.16 -0.75 6.99
CA TYR A 179 5.60 -1.98 7.64
C TYR A 179 5.52 -3.16 6.67
N PRO A 180 6.61 -3.94 6.46
CA PRO A 180 6.54 -5.20 5.74
C PRO A 180 5.43 -6.10 6.30
N TYR A 181 4.63 -6.70 5.42
CA TYR A 181 3.44 -7.50 5.78
C TYR A 181 2.38 -6.76 6.61
N GLY A 182 2.61 -5.49 6.94
CA GLY A 182 1.78 -4.69 7.83
C GLY A 182 1.84 -5.12 9.30
N THR A 183 2.85 -5.91 9.68
CA THR A 183 3.03 -6.43 11.05
C THR A 183 3.94 -5.51 11.86
N PHE A 184 3.53 -5.20 13.09
CA PHE A 184 4.32 -4.47 14.07
C PHE A 184 3.80 -4.75 15.48
N ASP A 185 4.65 -4.55 16.47
CA ASP A 185 4.35 -4.47 17.89
C ASP A 185 4.74 -3.09 18.43
N ASP A 186 4.59 -2.88 19.74
CA ASP A 186 4.91 -1.59 20.36
C ASP A 186 6.40 -1.23 20.23
N ALA A 187 7.31 -2.21 20.27
CA ALA A 187 8.74 -1.97 20.12
C ALA A 187 9.08 -1.50 18.69
N VAL A 188 8.59 -2.20 17.69
CA VAL A 188 8.75 -1.83 16.27
C VAL A 188 8.12 -0.46 15.98
N ARG A 189 6.92 -0.21 16.52
CA ARG A 189 6.22 1.05 16.37
C ARG A 189 7.01 2.23 16.97
N ASN A 190 7.58 2.05 18.16
CA ASN A 190 8.40 3.08 18.81
C ASN A 190 9.65 3.43 17.99
N VAL A 191 10.32 2.43 17.41
CA VAL A 191 11.45 2.67 16.50
C VAL A 191 10.99 3.40 15.24
N ALA A 192 9.86 3.02 14.64
CA ALA A 192 9.31 3.74 13.48
C ALA A 192 9.01 5.21 13.82
N GLN A 193 8.44 5.49 14.98
CA GLN A 193 8.16 6.85 15.46
C GLN A 193 9.41 7.70 15.66
N SER A 194 10.55 7.09 16.00
CA SER A 194 11.81 7.84 16.17
C SER A 194 12.44 8.28 14.84
N HIS A 195 12.08 7.64 13.72
CA HIS A 195 12.68 7.91 12.42
C HIS A 195 11.75 8.53 11.39
N PHE A 196 10.44 8.31 11.48
CA PHE A 196 9.48 8.72 10.46
C PHE A 196 8.36 9.58 11.03
N GLY A 197 7.77 10.42 10.19
CA GLY A 197 6.61 11.23 10.52
C GLY A 197 5.28 10.49 10.39
N LEU A 198 5.20 9.51 9.49
CA LEU A 198 4.02 8.70 9.21
C LEU A 198 4.39 7.26 8.91
N SER A 199 3.54 6.30 9.33
CA SER A 199 3.71 4.89 8.97
C SER A 199 2.40 4.25 8.52
N CYS A 200 2.47 3.48 7.44
CA CYS A 200 1.34 2.75 6.88
C CYS A 200 1.33 1.29 7.31
N SER A 201 0.16 0.82 7.74
CA SER A 201 -0.10 -0.59 7.99
C SER A 201 -0.85 -1.24 6.82
N THR A 202 -1.18 -2.52 6.95
CA THR A 202 -2.12 -3.22 6.06
C THR A 202 -3.53 -3.29 6.67
N PHE A 203 -3.83 -2.55 7.74
CA PHE A 203 -5.18 -2.49 8.28
C PHE A 203 -6.13 -1.90 7.24
N LEU A 204 -7.21 -2.63 6.99
CA LEU A 204 -8.19 -2.21 6.01
C LEU A 204 -9.11 -1.15 6.60
N GLY A 205 -9.13 0.05 6.02
CA GLY A 205 -9.96 1.14 6.53
C GLY A 205 -9.72 2.48 5.87
N PHE A 206 -10.31 3.49 6.47
CA PHE A 206 -10.22 4.89 6.07
C PHE A 206 -9.50 5.68 7.16
N VAL A 207 -8.70 6.63 6.73
CA VAL A 207 -7.95 7.50 7.65
C VAL A 207 -8.78 8.71 8.02
N GLY A 208 -8.97 8.94 9.31
CA GLY A 208 -9.69 10.08 9.88
C GLY A 208 -8.87 10.82 10.93
N ARG A 209 -9.46 11.86 11.54
CA ARG A 209 -8.76 12.71 12.54
C ARG A 209 -8.23 11.95 13.75
N GLN A 210 -8.83 10.81 14.08
CA GLN A 210 -8.45 9.99 15.25
C GLN A 210 -7.59 8.78 14.84
N SER A 211 -7.24 8.65 13.55
CA SER A 211 -6.38 7.56 13.09
C SER A 211 -4.98 7.69 13.66
N ASP A 212 -4.39 6.55 13.99
CA ASP A 212 -3.00 6.48 14.41
C ASP A 212 -2.08 6.76 13.22
N LEU A 213 -1.34 7.86 13.27
CA LEU A 213 -0.42 8.27 12.20
C LEU A 213 0.73 7.28 11.98
N PHE A 214 0.97 6.39 12.93
CA PHE A 214 1.99 5.34 12.83
C PHE A 214 1.40 3.95 12.58
N ALA A 215 0.13 3.88 12.20
CA ALA A 215 -0.56 2.67 11.78
C ALA A 215 -1.69 2.99 10.79
N LEU A 216 -1.44 3.90 9.83
CA LEU A 216 -2.43 4.37 8.87
C LEU A 216 -3.10 3.19 8.15
N GLU A 217 -4.43 3.21 8.16
CA GLU A 217 -5.27 2.23 7.48
C GLU A 217 -5.23 2.47 5.97
N ARG A 218 -5.24 1.40 5.17
CA ARG A 218 -5.20 1.48 3.71
C ARG A 218 -6.25 0.59 3.08
N LEU A 219 -6.60 0.88 1.84
CA LEU A 219 -7.46 0.08 0.98
C LEU A 219 -6.59 -0.67 -0.03
N ASP A 220 -6.40 -1.96 0.19
CA ASP A 220 -5.65 -2.81 -0.74
C ASP A 220 -6.49 -3.09 -1.99
N MET A 221 -6.00 -2.65 -3.14
CA MET A 221 -6.68 -2.72 -4.42
C MET A 221 -6.86 -4.14 -4.93
N TYR A 222 -6.08 -5.12 -4.47
CA TYR A 222 -6.37 -6.52 -4.72
C TYR A 222 -7.79 -6.91 -4.28
N TYR A 223 -8.24 -6.46 -3.10
CA TYR A 223 -9.57 -6.77 -2.59
C TYR A 223 -10.68 -5.96 -3.27
N LEU A 224 -10.32 -4.89 -3.96
CA LEU A 224 -11.26 -3.98 -4.64
C LEU A 224 -11.28 -4.13 -6.16
N ARG A 225 -10.51 -5.08 -6.71
CA ARG A 225 -10.54 -5.37 -8.15
C ARG A 225 -11.83 -6.02 -8.62
N GLN A 226 -12.54 -6.78 -7.73
CA GLN A 226 -13.85 -7.41 -7.94
C GLN A 226 -14.48 -7.75 -6.58
N PRO A 227 -15.81 -7.85 -6.40
CA PRO A 227 -16.91 -7.63 -7.34
C PRO A 227 -17.50 -6.22 -7.27
N ILE A 228 -17.02 -5.34 -6.38
CA ILE A 228 -17.56 -3.98 -6.23
C ILE A 228 -16.83 -3.08 -7.22
N PRO A 229 -17.53 -2.45 -8.17
CA PRO A 229 -16.92 -1.50 -9.07
C PRO A 229 -16.18 -0.40 -8.29
N PHE A 230 -14.97 -0.08 -8.73
CA PHE A 230 -14.14 0.98 -8.13
C PHE A 230 -14.89 2.33 -8.05
N GLU A 231 -15.79 2.58 -8.99
CA GLU A 231 -16.70 3.74 -8.98
C GLU A 231 -17.54 3.88 -7.71
N ARG A 232 -17.82 2.75 -7.03
CA ARG A 232 -18.56 2.75 -5.77
C ARG A 232 -17.70 3.00 -4.52
N LEU A 233 -16.43 3.38 -4.70
CA LEU A 233 -15.50 3.62 -3.60
C LEU A 233 -16.04 4.62 -2.55
N LEU A 234 -16.89 5.56 -3.00
CA LEU A 234 -17.54 6.55 -2.13
C LEU A 234 -18.91 6.11 -1.60
N SER A 235 -19.37 4.93 -1.92
CA SER A 235 -20.71 4.48 -1.57
C SER A 235 -20.79 3.94 -0.13
N LYS A 236 -22.01 3.92 0.43
CA LYS A 236 -22.27 3.28 1.73
C LYS A 236 -22.04 1.76 1.68
N GLU A 237 -22.27 1.16 0.52
CA GLU A 237 -22.03 -0.26 0.29
C GLU A 237 -20.54 -0.59 0.46
N MET A 238 -19.65 0.31 0.04
CA MET A 238 -18.21 0.16 0.27
C MET A 238 -17.88 0.22 1.76
N ASP A 239 -18.49 1.12 2.53
CA ASP A 239 -18.28 1.17 3.99
C ASP A 239 -18.69 -0.16 4.65
N LEU A 240 -19.84 -0.71 4.29
CA LEU A 240 -20.31 -2.00 4.80
C LEU A 240 -19.39 -3.15 4.36
N TYR A 241 -18.94 -3.14 3.10
CA TYR A 241 -18.00 -4.13 2.59
C TYR A 241 -16.68 -4.12 3.36
N ILE A 242 -16.11 -2.94 3.60
CA ILE A 242 -14.86 -2.79 4.35
C ILE A 242 -15.04 -3.26 5.80
N GLN A 243 -16.14 -2.90 6.46
CA GLN A 243 -16.45 -3.36 7.81
C GLN A 243 -16.58 -4.88 7.87
N PHE A 244 -17.28 -5.48 6.92
CA PHE A 244 -17.39 -6.94 6.79
C PHE A 244 -16.04 -7.62 6.60
N ARG A 245 -15.20 -7.09 5.69
CA ARG A 245 -13.84 -7.61 5.44
C ARG A 245 -12.94 -7.48 6.67
N ARG A 246 -13.02 -6.36 7.40
CA ARG A 246 -12.33 -6.17 8.70
C ARG A 246 -12.76 -7.24 9.71
N GLY A 247 -14.05 -7.49 9.82
CA GLY A 247 -14.60 -8.55 10.69
C GLY A 247 -14.04 -9.93 10.36
N LEU A 248 -14.08 -10.33 9.09
CA LEU A 248 -13.50 -11.59 8.62
C LEU A 248 -12.00 -11.70 8.89
N ARG A 249 -11.23 -10.62 8.66
CA ARG A 249 -9.79 -10.58 8.93
C ARG A 249 -9.49 -10.74 10.42
N ASN A 250 -10.24 -10.07 11.27
CA ASN A 250 -10.10 -10.17 12.72
C ASN A 250 -10.41 -11.58 13.23
N LEU A 251 -11.44 -12.22 12.69
CA LEU A 251 -11.76 -13.63 12.97
C LEU A 251 -10.61 -14.56 12.56
N ARG A 252 -10.09 -14.39 11.34
CA ARG A 252 -8.96 -15.18 10.83
C ARG A 252 -7.70 -14.98 11.68
N ASN A 253 -7.45 -13.77 12.18
CA ASN A 253 -6.28 -13.47 13.02
C ASN A 253 -6.39 -14.08 14.43
N ARG A 254 -7.60 -14.36 14.92
CA ARG A 254 -7.85 -15.07 16.18
C ARG A 254 -7.64 -16.59 16.07
N VAL A 255 -7.61 -17.14 14.85
CA VAL A 255 -7.32 -18.57 14.63
C VAL A 255 -5.79 -18.78 14.75
N PRO A 256 -5.33 -19.67 15.63
CA PRO A 256 -3.91 -19.98 15.80
C PRO A 256 -3.22 -20.34 14.47
N LYS A 257 -1.98 -19.91 14.27
CA LYS A 257 -1.22 -20.12 13.01
C LYS A 257 -1.19 -21.60 12.56
N TRP A 258 -1.16 -22.56 13.49
CA TRP A 258 -1.12 -23.98 13.21
C TRP A 258 -2.46 -24.53 12.64
N LEU A 259 -3.59 -23.88 12.87
CA LEU A 259 -4.89 -24.25 12.30
C LEU A 259 -5.11 -23.61 10.91
N ARG A 260 -4.40 -22.54 10.56
CA ARG A 260 -4.60 -21.83 9.29
C ARG A 260 -4.22 -22.65 8.05
N GLY A 261 -3.23 -23.57 8.19
CA GLY A 261 -2.77 -24.44 7.09
C GLY A 261 -3.77 -25.55 6.72
N LYS A 262 -4.66 -25.95 7.63
CA LYS A 262 -5.61 -27.05 7.38
C LYS A 262 -6.91 -26.62 6.68
N VAL A 263 -7.26 -25.34 6.73
CA VAL A 263 -8.51 -24.83 6.13
C VAL A 263 -8.35 -24.54 4.62
N LEU A 264 -7.13 -24.33 4.14
CA LEU A 264 -6.87 -24.06 2.72
C LEU A 264 -6.72 -25.34 1.86
N SER A 265 -6.51 -26.53 2.49
CA SER A 265 -6.40 -27.79 1.77
C SER A 265 -7.75 -28.47 1.51
N SER A 266 -8.85 -28.00 2.08
CA SER A 266 -10.18 -28.62 1.93
C SER A 266 -11.07 -28.06 0.82
N HIS A 267 -10.57 -27.11 0.01
CA HIS A 267 -11.33 -26.51 -1.10
C HIS A 267 -10.67 -26.72 -2.49
N GLY A 268 -9.72 -27.65 -2.58
CA GLY A 268 -8.96 -27.93 -3.80
C GLY A 268 -9.14 -29.32 -4.42
N GLU A 269 -10.03 -30.17 -3.87
CA GLU A 269 -10.29 -31.50 -4.46
C GLU A 269 -11.80 -31.74 -4.61
N THR A 270 -12.38 -31.19 -5.64
CA THR A 270 -13.56 -31.82 -6.26
C THR A 270 -13.19 -32.14 -7.68
N SER A 271 -12.78 -33.39 -7.82
CA SER A 271 -12.39 -34.04 -9.04
C SER A 271 -13.52 -34.05 -10.06
N LEU A 272 -13.19 -33.81 -11.29
CA LEU A 272 -13.83 -34.43 -12.44
C LEU A 272 -13.19 -35.83 -12.64
N ARG A 273 -13.82 -36.85 -12.07
CA ARG A 273 -13.78 -38.19 -12.62
C ARG A 273 -15.20 -38.47 -13.14
N GLU A 274 -15.23 -38.93 -14.37
CA GLU A 274 -16.31 -39.57 -15.19
C GLU A 274 -16.42 -38.81 -16.51
N GLY A 275 -16.13 -39.52 -17.57
CA GLY A 275 -16.62 -40.33 -18.60
C GLY A 275 -15.79 -40.30 -19.88
#